data_84ec25867473e809eb005188673f7aa8
#
_entry.id   84ec25867473e809eb005188673f7aa8
#
_cell.length_a   1.000
_cell.length_b   1.000
_cell.length_c   1.000
_cell.angle_alpha   90.00
_cell.angle_beta   90.00
_cell.angle_gamma   90.00
#
_symmetry.space_group_name_H-M   'P 1'
#
loop_
_entity.id
_entity.type
_entity.pdbx_description
1 polymer ?
#
loop_
_entity_poly.entity_id
_entity_poly.type
_entity_poly.pdbx_seq_one_letter_code
_entity_poly.pdbx_strand_id
1 'polypeptide(L)'
;MGYLRPTSAGSYNGASQKAVQAFQIEHGITPDGIAGESTIAELNVGPEARLRSVTVALERMRWMNGLPLGDRHIWVNLPDFTAKIVDRGRVTFETVTVVGMNEPDRRSPEFSDEMEFMVINPTWNVPRSITVKEYLPMLQRNPNAARHLRLVDSRGRVVDRGRVNFAAYTAKNFPFSMSQPPSDDNALGLVKFMFPNPYNIYLHDTPSKSLFVKEVRAFSHGCIRL
;
A
#
# COMPACT_ATOMS: atom_id res chain seq x y z
N MET A 1 -12.94 28.74 1.10
CA MET A 1 -11.66 28.02 1.25
C MET A 1 -10.45 28.99 1.47
N GLY A 2 -10.46 30.22 0.97
CA GLY A 2 -9.43 31.23 1.31
C GLY A 2 -8.13 31.18 0.50
N TYR A 3 -7.97 30.25 -0.44
CA TYR A 3 -6.75 30.13 -1.25
C TYR A 3 -6.54 31.28 -2.24
N LEU A 4 -7.60 31.91 -2.68
CA LEU A 4 -7.57 33.05 -3.59
C LEU A 4 -8.45 34.16 -3.05
N ARG A 5 -7.96 35.39 -3.05
CA ARG A 5 -8.80 36.57 -2.79
C ARG A 5 -9.81 36.76 -3.92
N PRO A 6 -11.03 37.20 -3.62
CA PRO A 6 -12.00 37.55 -4.66
C PRO A 6 -11.36 38.47 -5.70
N THR A 7 -11.48 38.13 -6.95
CA THR A 7 -10.93 38.91 -8.08
C THR A 7 -11.96 38.99 -9.20
N SER A 8 -11.96 40.09 -9.93
CA SER A 8 -12.76 40.25 -11.16
C SER A 8 -12.06 39.69 -12.40
N ALA A 9 -10.87 39.09 -12.24
CA ALA A 9 -10.18 38.52 -13.38
C ALA A 9 -10.94 37.32 -13.94
N GLY A 10 -11.40 37.44 -15.19
CA GLY A 10 -12.09 36.38 -15.90
C GLY A 10 -11.17 35.32 -16.53
N SER A 11 -9.87 35.31 -16.19
CA SER A 11 -8.89 34.40 -16.75
C SER A 11 -8.12 33.67 -15.69
N TYR A 12 -7.74 32.41 -15.98
CA TYR A 12 -6.83 31.62 -15.16
C TYR A 12 -5.40 32.18 -15.29
N ASN A 13 -4.88 32.74 -14.22
CA ASN A 13 -3.57 33.39 -14.19
C ASN A 13 -2.64 32.76 -13.14
N GLY A 14 -1.41 33.26 -13.00
CA GLY A 14 -0.44 32.73 -12.05
C GLY A 14 -0.89 32.76 -10.58
N ALA A 15 -1.77 33.68 -10.19
CA ALA A 15 -2.34 33.70 -8.84
C ALA A 15 -3.38 32.56 -8.68
N SER A 16 -4.18 32.32 -9.70
CA SER A 16 -5.11 31.18 -9.73
C SER A 16 -4.37 29.86 -9.69
N GLN A 17 -3.29 29.71 -10.47
CA GLN A 17 -2.45 28.51 -10.47
C GLN A 17 -1.85 28.23 -9.09
N LYS A 18 -1.28 29.23 -8.43
CA LYS A 18 -0.72 29.08 -7.07
C LYS A 18 -1.80 28.71 -6.05
N ALA A 19 -2.99 29.27 -6.16
CA ALA A 19 -4.11 28.94 -5.29
C ALA A 19 -4.56 27.49 -5.48
N VAL A 20 -4.60 27.01 -6.72
CA VAL A 20 -4.91 25.61 -7.04
C VAL A 20 -3.80 24.70 -6.51
N GLN A 21 -2.52 25.03 -6.68
CA GLN A 21 -1.42 24.26 -6.12
C GLN A 21 -1.49 24.16 -4.60
N ALA A 22 -1.78 25.25 -3.90
CA ALA A 22 -1.94 25.24 -2.45
C ALA A 22 -3.09 24.34 -2.02
N PHE A 23 -4.24 24.43 -2.70
CA PHE A 23 -5.37 23.54 -2.49
C PHE A 23 -4.99 22.07 -2.71
N GLN A 24 -4.32 21.77 -3.83
CA GLN A 24 -3.88 20.41 -4.17
C GLN A 24 -2.96 19.82 -3.09
N ILE A 25 -1.99 20.59 -2.61
CA ILE A 25 -1.07 20.17 -1.53
C ILE A 25 -1.86 19.80 -0.26
N GLU A 26 -2.78 20.68 0.18
CA GLU A 26 -3.55 20.46 1.41
C GLU A 26 -4.53 19.29 1.30
N HIS A 27 -4.93 18.91 0.08
CA HIS A 27 -5.85 17.81 -0.19
C HIS A 27 -5.21 16.54 -0.72
N GLY A 28 -3.86 16.45 -0.70
CA GLY A 28 -3.12 15.25 -1.14
C GLY A 28 -3.23 14.95 -2.64
N ILE A 29 -3.53 15.97 -3.44
CA ILE A 29 -3.61 15.91 -4.91
C ILE A 29 -2.27 16.35 -5.49
N THR A 30 -1.88 15.82 -6.65
CA THR A 30 -0.66 16.23 -7.36
C THR A 30 -0.66 17.75 -7.59
N PRO A 31 0.33 18.50 -7.06
CA PRO A 31 0.31 19.96 -7.06
C PRO A 31 0.84 20.56 -8.39
N ASP A 32 0.19 20.22 -9.49
CA ASP A 32 0.56 20.71 -10.83
C ASP A 32 -0.02 22.11 -11.14
N GLY A 33 -0.92 22.59 -10.30
CA GLY A 33 -1.61 23.85 -10.50
C GLY A 33 -2.67 23.81 -11.61
N ILE A 34 -3.06 22.63 -12.07
CA ILE A 34 -4.11 22.44 -13.08
C ILE A 34 -5.39 21.99 -12.38
N ALA A 35 -6.50 22.71 -12.59
CA ALA A 35 -7.80 22.30 -12.07
C ALA A 35 -8.38 21.13 -12.90
N GLY A 36 -7.70 19.98 -12.85
CA GLY A 36 -8.10 18.74 -13.48
C GLY A 36 -9.25 18.04 -12.75
N GLU A 37 -9.57 16.81 -13.20
CA GLU A 37 -10.71 16.03 -12.71
C GLU A 37 -10.66 15.79 -11.19
N SER A 38 -9.53 15.35 -10.64
CA SER A 38 -9.35 15.10 -9.19
C SER A 38 -9.51 16.39 -8.38
N THR A 39 -8.94 17.49 -8.85
CA THR A 39 -9.05 18.81 -8.20
C THR A 39 -10.50 19.31 -8.18
N ILE A 40 -11.21 19.19 -9.30
CA ILE A 40 -12.61 19.60 -9.38
C ILE A 40 -13.51 18.71 -8.54
N ALA A 41 -13.27 17.39 -8.54
CA ALA A 41 -14.00 16.46 -7.69
C ALA A 41 -13.84 16.81 -6.20
N GLU A 42 -12.63 17.09 -5.76
CA GLU A 42 -12.33 17.46 -4.37
C GLU A 42 -12.90 18.83 -3.97
N LEU A 43 -12.90 19.81 -4.89
CA LEU A 43 -13.56 21.11 -4.69
C LEU A 43 -15.06 20.97 -4.49
N ASN A 44 -15.68 19.96 -5.08
CA ASN A 44 -17.13 19.70 -4.99
C ASN A 44 -17.51 18.82 -3.79
N VAL A 45 -16.57 18.35 -2.98
CA VAL A 45 -16.87 17.64 -1.73
C VAL A 45 -17.57 18.60 -0.76
N GLY A 46 -18.83 18.33 -0.48
CA GLY A 46 -19.67 19.17 0.39
C GLY A 46 -19.27 19.14 1.86
N PRO A 47 -19.66 20.15 2.65
CA PRO A 47 -19.30 20.26 4.08
C PRO A 47 -19.81 19.08 4.91
N GLU A 48 -20.95 18.49 4.58
CA GLU A 48 -21.50 17.32 5.28
C GLU A 48 -20.61 16.07 5.14
N ALA A 49 -20.05 15.86 3.95
CA ALA A 49 -19.11 14.75 3.71
C ALA A 49 -17.83 14.97 4.51
N ARG A 50 -17.30 16.19 4.52
CA ARG A 50 -16.11 16.56 5.30
C ARG A 50 -16.37 16.43 6.81
N LEU A 51 -17.52 16.86 7.29
CA LEU A 51 -17.91 16.72 8.69
C LEU A 51 -17.93 15.24 9.12
N ARG A 52 -18.49 14.36 8.28
CA ARG A 52 -18.46 12.91 8.56
C ARG A 52 -17.04 12.39 8.67
N SER A 53 -16.15 12.76 7.75
CA SER A 53 -14.73 12.36 7.78
C SER A 53 -14.03 12.84 9.03
N VAL A 54 -14.24 14.10 9.43
CA VAL A 54 -13.67 14.67 10.67
C VAL A 54 -14.22 13.94 11.90
N THR A 55 -15.51 13.65 11.94
CA THR A 55 -16.14 12.92 13.07
C THR A 55 -15.52 11.52 13.23
N VAL A 56 -15.35 10.80 12.12
CA VAL A 56 -14.70 9.48 12.12
C VAL A 56 -13.23 9.59 12.56
N ALA A 57 -12.50 10.58 12.07
CA ALA A 57 -11.10 10.80 12.47
C ALA A 57 -10.97 11.08 13.96
N LEU A 58 -11.83 11.94 14.54
CA LEU A 58 -11.85 12.25 15.96
C LEU A 58 -12.16 11.00 16.82
N GLU A 59 -13.09 10.15 16.37
CA GLU A 59 -13.39 8.91 17.09
C GLU A 59 -12.22 7.92 17.03
N ARG A 60 -11.55 7.78 15.89
CA ARG A 60 -10.32 6.98 15.78
C ARG A 60 -9.20 7.50 16.66
N MET A 61 -8.99 8.81 16.69
CA MET A 61 -8.01 9.44 17.61
C MET A 61 -8.34 9.15 19.07
N ARG A 62 -9.62 9.08 19.43
CA ARG A 62 -10.05 8.70 20.78
C ARG A 62 -9.70 7.26 21.12
N TRP A 63 -9.86 6.30 20.19
CA TRP A 63 -9.46 4.91 20.38
C TRP A 63 -7.95 4.75 20.53
N MET A 64 -7.18 5.57 19.84
CA MET A 64 -5.72 5.58 19.93
C MET A 64 -5.19 6.31 21.17
N ASN A 65 -6.04 7.12 21.83
CA ASN A 65 -5.65 7.84 23.03
C ASN A 65 -5.36 6.84 24.18
N GLY A 66 -4.13 6.84 24.66
CA GLY A 66 -3.69 5.91 25.71
C GLY A 66 -3.02 4.63 25.19
N LEU A 67 -2.89 4.44 23.86
CA LEU A 67 -2.02 3.41 23.32
C LEU A 67 -0.56 3.74 23.66
N PRO A 68 0.22 2.79 24.21
CA PRO A 68 1.64 2.98 24.47
C PRO A 68 2.44 2.98 23.18
N LEU A 69 2.50 4.11 22.50
CA LEU A 69 3.24 4.22 21.22
C LEU A 69 4.75 4.22 21.41
N GLY A 70 5.23 4.38 22.64
CA GLY A 70 6.66 4.49 22.94
C GLY A 70 7.26 5.83 22.49
N ASP A 71 8.53 6.05 22.86
CA ASP A 71 9.28 7.24 22.44
C ASP A 71 9.55 7.28 20.93
N ARG A 72 9.62 6.12 20.32
CA ARG A 72 9.84 5.95 18.87
C ARG A 72 8.80 5.00 18.29
N HIS A 73 8.08 5.46 17.27
CA HIS A 73 7.13 4.63 16.54
C HIS A 73 7.07 4.99 15.07
N ILE A 74 6.54 4.07 14.27
CA ILE A 74 6.22 4.29 12.87
C ILE A 74 4.72 4.50 12.76
N TRP A 75 4.33 5.66 12.26
CA TRP A 75 2.95 6.01 11.99
C TRP A 75 2.65 5.85 10.50
N VAL A 76 1.78 4.93 10.13
CA VAL A 76 1.33 4.75 8.73
C VAL A 76 -0.07 5.32 8.59
N ASN A 77 -0.20 6.37 7.78
CA ASN A 77 -1.48 6.98 7.45
C ASN A 77 -1.99 6.39 6.12
N LEU A 78 -2.86 5.38 6.21
CA LEU A 78 -3.35 4.65 5.03
C LEU A 78 -4.09 5.55 4.02
N PRO A 79 -5.02 6.43 4.43
CA PRO A 79 -5.73 7.32 3.49
C PRO A 79 -4.83 8.33 2.78
N ASP A 80 -3.73 8.72 3.41
CA ASP A 80 -2.76 9.70 2.90
C ASP A 80 -1.58 9.04 2.18
N PHE A 81 -1.48 7.72 2.25
CA PHE A 81 -0.39 6.95 1.66
C PHE A 81 0.99 7.41 2.13
N THR A 82 1.14 7.68 3.43
CA THR A 82 2.41 8.12 4.04
C THR A 82 2.80 7.25 5.21
N ALA A 83 4.10 7.19 5.48
CA ALA A 83 4.64 6.63 6.72
C ALA A 83 5.62 7.63 7.34
N LYS A 84 5.54 7.79 8.65
CA LYS A 84 6.37 8.71 9.43
C LYS A 84 7.06 7.96 10.55
N ILE A 85 8.34 8.24 10.77
CA ILE A 85 9.03 7.87 12.01
C ILE A 85 8.88 9.05 12.96
N VAL A 86 8.35 8.79 14.13
CA VAL A 86 8.17 9.79 15.20
C VAL A 86 9.08 9.42 16.35
N ASP A 87 9.97 10.31 16.72
CA ASP A 87 10.87 10.20 17.86
C ASP A 87 10.52 11.26 18.90
N ARG A 88 10.06 10.86 20.07
CA ARG A 88 9.68 11.75 21.18
C ARG A 88 8.74 12.89 20.74
N GLY A 89 7.71 12.52 19.99
CA GLY A 89 6.71 13.44 19.47
C GLY A 89 7.15 14.30 18.28
N ARG A 90 8.33 14.06 17.71
CA ARG A 90 8.84 14.78 16.52
C ARG A 90 8.95 13.83 15.33
N VAL A 91 8.45 14.25 14.17
CA VAL A 91 8.67 13.52 12.92
C VAL A 91 10.14 13.68 12.52
N THR A 92 10.86 12.57 12.48
CA THR A 92 12.29 12.52 12.11
C THR A 92 12.51 11.95 10.71
N PHE A 93 11.52 11.26 10.17
CA PHE A 93 11.53 10.75 8.80
C PHE A 93 10.10 10.65 8.28
N GLU A 94 9.90 10.93 7.00
CA GLU A 94 8.62 10.77 6.32
C GLU A 94 8.86 10.23 4.91
N THR A 95 7.97 9.33 4.46
CA THR A 95 8.00 8.78 3.11
C THR A 95 6.60 8.46 2.61
N VAL A 96 6.46 8.37 1.30
CA VAL A 96 5.24 7.88 0.65
C VAL A 96 5.19 6.35 0.70
N THR A 97 3.97 5.79 0.72
CA THR A 97 3.75 4.35 0.77
C THR A 97 2.79 3.88 -0.32
N VAL A 98 2.87 2.58 -0.64
CA VAL A 98 1.83 1.88 -1.39
C VAL A 98 1.12 0.93 -0.43
N VAL A 99 -0.18 1.07 -0.30
CA VAL A 99 -1.02 0.31 0.64
C VAL A 99 -1.90 -0.69 -0.08
N GLY A 100 -2.69 -1.46 0.66
CA GLY A 100 -3.65 -2.42 0.13
C GLY A 100 -4.71 -1.80 -0.77
N MET A 101 -5.14 -2.55 -1.78
CA MET A 101 -6.26 -2.16 -2.65
C MET A 101 -7.53 -1.95 -1.84
N ASN A 102 -8.41 -1.07 -2.32
CA ASN A 102 -9.70 -0.83 -1.68
C ASN A 102 -10.73 -1.94 -1.98
N GLU A 103 -10.31 -3.20 -1.76
CA GLU A 103 -11.11 -4.42 -1.91
C GLU A 103 -11.14 -5.16 -0.56
N PRO A 104 -12.25 -5.80 -0.18
CA PRO A 104 -12.43 -6.37 1.17
C PRO A 104 -11.32 -7.32 1.62
N ASP A 105 -10.75 -8.12 0.71
CA ASP A 105 -9.72 -9.12 0.99
C ASP A 105 -8.28 -8.64 0.73
N ARG A 106 -8.10 -7.35 0.37
CA ARG A 106 -6.81 -6.73 0.01
C ARG A 106 -6.53 -5.42 0.73
N ARG A 107 -7.46 -4.93 1.54
CA ARG A 107 -7.24 -3.71 2.33
C ARG A 107 -6.15 -3.92 3.35
N SER A 108 -5.34 -2.90 3.55
CA SER A 108 -4.51 -2.83 4.76
C SER A 108 -5.43 -2.61 5.96
N PRO A 109 -5.41 -3.49 6.96
CA PRO A 109 -6.17 -3.29 8.19
C PRO A 109 -5.54 -2.22 9.07
N GLU A 110 -6.34 -1.64 9.95
CA GLU A 110 -5.88 -0.74 11.01
C GLU A 110 -5.53 -1.56 12.25
N PHE A 111 -4.28 -1.48 12.71
CA PHE A 111 -3.81 -2.14 13.92
C PHE A 111 -2.50 -1.51 14.39
N SER A 112 -2.08 -1.81 15.60
CA SER A 112 -0.77 -1.49 16.15
C SER A 112 -0.06 -2.78 16.51
N ASP A 113 1.25 -2.80 16.31
CA ASP A 113 2.09 -3.93 16.67
C ASP A 113 3.53 -3.46 16.93
N GLU A 114 4.35 -4.33 17.51
CA GLU A 114 5.75 -4.04 17.81
C GLU A 114 6.65 -4.64 16.72
N MET A 115 7.55 -3.82 16.16
CA MET A 115 8.54 -4.28 15.20
C MET A 115 9.65 -5.03 15.91
N GLU A 116 9.77 -6.34 15.64
CA GLU A 116 10.72 -7.20 16.32
C GLU A 116 12.07 -7.29 15.59
N PHE A 117 12.06 -7.42 14.28
CA PHE A 117 13.27 -7.58 13.48
C PHE A 117 13.05 -7.19 12.01
N MET A 118 14.16 -7.07 11.27
CA MET A 118 14.14 -6.91 9.83
C MET A 118 14.84 -8.08 9.14
N VAL A 119 14.40 -8.40 7.92
CA VAL A 119 15.01 -9.41 7.07
C VAL A 119 15.61 -8.71 5.86
N ILE A 120 16.92 -8.85 5.70
CA ILE A 120 17.66 -8.36 4.54
C ILE A 120 17.63 -9.43 3.44
N ASN A 121 17.43 -9.02 2.20
CA ASN A 121 17.30 -9.92 1.05
C ASN A 121 16.28 -11.04 1.30
N PRO A 122 15.00 -10.71 1.54
CA PRO A 122 14.00 -11.69 1.92
C PRO A 122 13.65 -12.65 0.77
N THR A 123 13.35 -13.88 1.10
CA THR A 123 12.57 -14.76 0.22
C THR A 123 11.11 -14.39 0.35
N TRP A 124 10.41 -14.15 -0.77
CA TRP A 124 8.98 -14.00 -0.74
C TRP A 124 8.28 -15.36 -0.80
N ASN A 125 7.72 -15.78 0.30
CA ASN A 125 6.80 -16.91 0.33
C ASN A 125 5.42 -16.40 -0.04
N VAL A 126 4.94 -16.82 -1.21
CA VAL A 126 3.67 -16.32 -1.75
C VAL A 126 2.50 -16.79 -0.87
N PRO A 127 1.68 -15.87 -0.34
CA PRO A 127 0.50 -16.24 0.45
C PRO A 127 -0.40 -17.22 -0.30
N ARG A 128 -0.99 -18.16 0.44
CA ARG A 128 -1.87 -19.19 -0.15
C ARG A 128 -3.00 -18.58 -0.98
N SER A 129 -3.61 -17.51 -0.50
CA SER A 129 -4.66 -16.80 -1.22
C SER A 129 -4.22 -16.32 -2.60
N ILE A 130 -3.05 -15.71 -2.71
CA ILE A 130 -2.46 -15.24 -3.97
C ILE A 130 -2.08 -16.43 -4.85
N THR A 131 -1.46 -17.46 -4.26
CA THR A 131 -1.09 -18.69 -4.99
C THR A 131 -2.29 -19.30 -5.70
N VAL A 132 -3.42 -19.45 -5.02
CA VAL A 132 -4.59 -20.17 -5.58
C VAL A 132 -5.56 -19.28 -6.35
N LYS A 133 -5.67 -17.99 -6.01
CA LYS A 133 -6.59 -17.06 -6.68
C LYS A 133 -5.97 -16.45 -7.95
N GLU A 134 -4.66 -16.26 -7.98
CA GLU A 134 -3.99 -15.56 -9.08
C GLU A 134 -3.05 -16.48 -9.87
N TYR A 135 -2.07 -17.11 -9.19
CA TYR A 135 -1.06 -17.89 -9.91
C TYR A 135 -1.57 -19.24 -10.43
N LEU A 136 -2.39 -19.97 -9.69
CA LEU A 136 -2.93 -21.24 -10.18
C LEU A 136 -3.72 -21.08 -11.48
N PRO A 137 -4.66 -20.12 -11.64
CA PRO A 137 -5.33 -19.89 -12.93
C PRO A 137 -4.38 -19.48 -14.05
N MET A 138 -3.31 -18.75 -13.74
CA MET A 138 -2.27 -18.42 -14.74
C MET A 138 -1.52 -19.66 -15.18
N LEU A 139 -1.12 -20.54 -14.26
CA LEU A 139 -0.41 -21.79 -14.52
C LEU A 139 -1.28 -22.82 -15.26
N GLN A 140 -2.59 -22.84 -15.02
CA GLN A 140 -3.54 -23.67 -15.77
C GLN A 140 -3.63 -23.28 -17.24
N ARG A 141 -3.54 -21.97 -17.53
CA ARG A 141 -3.51 -21.45 -18.92
C ARG A 141 -2.14 -21.59 -19.56
N ASN A 142 -1.07 -21.36 -18.80
CA ASN A 142 0.31 -21.45 -19.25
C ASN A 142 1.20 -21.97 -18.12
N PRO A 143 1.61 -23.25 -18.13
CA PRO A 143 2.50 -23.81 -17.10
C PRO A 143 3.83 -23.08 -16.95
N ASN A 144 4.24 -22.32 -17.96
CA ASN A 144 5.45 -21.50 -17.94
C ASN A 144 5.23 -20.07 -17.43
N ALA A 145 4.01 -19.70 -17.01
CA ALA A 145 3.76 -18.39 -16.39
C ALA A 145 4.51 -18.25 -15.07
N ALA A 146 4.79 -17.01 -14.65
CA ALA A 146 5.44 -16.71 -13.38
C ALA A 146 6.74 -17.51 -13.12
N ARG A 147 7.64 -17.58 -14.08
CA ARG A 147 8.92 -18.34 -13.98
C ARG A 147 9.86 -17.86 -12.88
N HIS A 148 9.71 -16.61 -12.44
CA HIS A 148 10.45 -16.04 -11.31
C HIS A 148 10.10 -16.68 -9.97
N LEU A 149 8.96 -17.40 -9.88
CA LEU A 149 8.55 -18.13 -8.69
C LEU A 149 8.94 -19.60 -8.79
N ARG A 150 9.50 -20.15 -7.72
CA ARG A 150 9.73 -21.57 -7.53
C ARG A 150 8.46 -22.25 -7.07
N LEU A 151 8.14 -23.41 -7.63
CA LEU A 151 7.08 -24.29 -7.15
C LEU A 151 7.69 -25.21 -6.09
N VAL A 152 7.08 -25.34 -4.93
CA VAL A 152 7.66 -26.05 -3.78
C VAL A 152 6.64 -27.04 -3.23
N ASP A 153 7.06 -28.28 -2.98
CA ASP A 153 6.24 -29.33 -2.37
C ASP A 153 6.12 -29.15 -0.84
N SER A 154 5.32 -30.00 -0.20
CA SER A 154 5.12 -29.99 1.26
C SER A 154 6.39 -30.32 2.07
N ARG A 155 7.44 -30.83 1.42
CA ARG A 155 8.74 -31.11 2.02
C ARG A 155 9.78 -30.01 1.75
N GLY A 156 9.38 -28.89 1.17
CA GLY A 156 10.27 -27.78 0.84
C GLY A 156 11.13 -28.00 -0.40
N ARG A 157 10.89 -29.03 -1.20
CA ARG A 157 11.68 -29.34 -2.41
C ARG A 157 11.10 -28.60 -3.61
N VAL A 158 11.99 -28.07 -4.44
CA VAL A 158 11.60 -27.45 -5.72
C VAL A 158 11.06 -28.51 -6.67
N VAL A 159 9.89 -28.25 -7.23
CA VAL A 159 9.18 -29.15 -8.15
C VAL A 159 9.38 -28.66 -9.59
N ASP A 160 9.71 -29.60 -10.48
CA ASP A 160 9.74 -29.34 -11.91
C ASP A 160 8.32 -29.10 -12.45
N ARG A 161 8.05 -27.89 -12.88
CA ARG A 161 6.74 -27.48 -13.42
C ARG A 161 6.31 -28.29 -14.65
N GLY A 162 7.27 -28.72 -15.47
CA GLY A 162 7.00 -29.52 -16.66
C GLY A 162 6.37 -30.87 -16.36
N ARG A 163 6.46 -31.33 -15.11
CA ARG A 163 5.89 -32.59 -14.66
C ARG A 163 4.54 -32.44 -13.93
N VAL A 164 4.03 -31.20 -13.83
CA VAL A 164 2.79 -30.89 -13.10
C VAL A 164 1.67 -30.60 -14.09
N ASN A 165 0.61 -31.40 -14.03
CA ASN A 165 -0.63 -31.09 -14.74
C ASN A 165 -1.46 -30.11 -13.88
N PHE A 166 -1.28 -28.81 -14.09
CA PHE A 166 -1.99 -27.77 -13.33
C PHE A 166 -3.51 -27.81 -13.54
N ALA A 167 -4.00 -28.29 -14.68
CA ALA A 167 -5.43 -28.40 -14.96
C ALA A 167 -6.15 -29.40 -14.04
N ALA A 168 -5.42 -30.34 -13.44
CA ALA A 168 -5.97 -31.32 -12.51
C ALA A 168 -6.26 -30.74 -11.11
N TYR A 169 -5.85 -29.49 -10.82
CA TYR A 169 -5.95 -28.91 -9.48
C TYR A 169 -6.99 -27.80 -9.41
N THR A 170 -7.54 -27.65 -8.23
CA THR A 170 -8.41 -26.55 -7.82
C THR A 170 -7.78 -25.79 -6.66
N ALA A 171 -8.33 -24.64 -6.28
CA ALA A 171 -7.87 -23.88 -5.12
C ALA A 171 -7.85 -24.72 -3.81
N LYS A 172 -8.73 -25.70 -3.69
CA LYS A 172 -8.86 -26.55 -2.50
C LYS A 172 -7.78 -27.64 -2.41
N ASN A 173 -7.38 -28.22 -3.54
CA ASN A 173 -6.50 -29.40 -3.57
C ASN A 173 -5.12 -29.14 -4.18
N PHE A 174 -4.77 -27.89 -4.52
CA PHE A 174 -3.44 -27.53 -5.02
C PHE A 174 -2.38 -27.75 -3.93
N PRO A 175 -1.46 -28.73 -4.05
CA PRO A 175 -0.62 -29.17 -2.94
C PRO A 175 0.68 -28.33 -2.81
N PHE A 176 0.94 -27.43 -3.75
CA PHE A 176 2.21 -26.71 -3.81
C PHE A 176 2.09 -25.32 -3.20
N SER A 177 3.19 -24.86 -2.64
CA SER A 177 3.45 -23.45 -2.33
C SER A 177 4.32 -22.84 -3.42
N MET A 178 4.41 -21.51 -3.43
CA MET A 178 5.27 -20.78 -4.35
C MET A 178 6.19 -19.85 -3.57
N SER A 179 7.42 -19.68 -4.04
CA SER A 179 8.37 -18.76 -3.43
C SER A 179 9.23 -18.05 -4.48
N GLN A 180 9.59 -16.81 -4.19
CA GLN A 180 10.57 -16.06 -4.98
C GLN A 180 11.85 -15.91 -4.16
N PRO A 181 13.00 -16.36 -4.67
CA PRO A 181 14.26 -16.17 -3.98
C PRO A 181 14.65 -14.69 -3.92
N PRO A 182 15.63 -14.32 -3.07
CA PRO A 182 16.19 -12.99 -3.07
C PRO A 182 16.71 -12.60 -4.46
N SER A 183 16.35 -11.41 -4.91
CA SER A 183 16.82 -10.79 -6.16
C SER A 183 16.38 -9.33 -6.19
N ASP A 184 16.91 -8.52 -7.08
CA ASP A 184 16.51 -7.14 -7.29
C ASP A 184 15.04 -7.02 -7.73
N ASP A 185 14.51 -8.06 -8.39
CA ASP A 185 13.11 -8.16 -8.82
C ASP A 185 12.20 -8.83 -7.79
N ASN A 186 12.69 -9.13 -6.58
CA ASN A 186 11.87 -9.76 -5.55
C ASN A 186 10.71 -8.85 -5.15
N ALA A 187 9.49 -9.38 -5.08
CA ALA A 187 8.28 -8.62 -4.75
C ALA A 187 8.38 -7.88 -3.39
N LEU A 188 9.20 -8.36 -2.47
CA LEU A 188 9.47 -7.73 -1.17
C LEU A 188 10.66 -6.77 -1.18
N GLY A 189 11.31 -6.58 -2.34
CA GLY A 189 12.52 -5.77 -2.47
C GLY A 189 13.69 -6.30 -1.64
N LEU A 190 14.53 -5.40 -1.14
CA LEU A 190 15.76 -5.73 -0.43
C LEU A 190 15.56 -5.88 1.09
N VAL A 191 14.45 -5.39 1.65
CA VAL A 191 14.23 -5.34 3.10
C VAL A 191 12.76 -5.59 3.41
N LYS A 192 12.53 -6.37 4.47
CA LYS A 192 11.22 -6.61 5.07
C LYS A 192 11.30 -6.37 6.58
N PHE A 193 10.37 -5.59 7.11
CA PHE A 193 10.25 -5.28 8.53
C PHE A 193 9.16 -6.15 9.15
N MET A 194 9.52 -6.91 10.17
CA MET A 194 8.68 -7.94 10.76
C MET A 194 8.09 -7.49 12.08
N PHE A 195 6.77 -7.55 12.15
CA PHE A 195 5.92 -7.44 13.33
C PHE A 195 4.86 -8.54 13.21
N PRO A 196 5.10 -9.74 13.81
CA PRO A 196 4.24 -10.89 13.63
C PRO A 196 2.80 -10.61 14.10
N ASN A 197 1.84 -10.69 13.18
CA ASN A 197 0.45 -10.34 13.42
C ASN A 197 -0.50 -11.30 12.70
N PRO A 198 -1.77 -11.40 13.13
CA PRO A 198 -2.75 -12.33 12.54
C PRO A 198 -3.14 -12.00 11.10
N TYR A 199 -2.82 -10.81 10.61
CA TYR A 199 -3.17 -10.34 9.26
C TYR A 199 -2.11 -10.66 8.22
N ASN A 200 -0.91 -11.12 8.61
CA ASN A 200 0.26 -11.29 7.73
C ASN A 200 0.64 -10.01 6.96
N ILE A 201 0.52 -8.88 7.61
CA ILE A 201 0.89 -7.56 7.07
C ILE A 201 2.29 -7.20 7.55
N TYR A 202 3.08 -6.62 6.67
CA TYR A 202 4.42 -6.10 6.99
C TYR A 202 4.70 -4.82 6.22
N LEU A 203 5.73 -4.10 6.66
CA LEU A 203 6.37 -3.07 5.83
C LEU A 203 7.51 -3.73 5.05
N HIS A 204 7.67 -3.38 3.77
CA HIS A 204 8.74 -3.94 2.95
C HIS A 204 9.09 -3.03 1.77
N ASP A 205 10.27 -3.21 1.24
CA ASP A 205 10.69 -2.60 -0.01
C ASP A 205 9.96 -3.22 -1.22
N THR A 206 10.13 -2.67 -2.41
CA THR A 206 9.50 -3.16 -3.64
C THR A 206 10.32 -2.76 -4.87
N PRO A 207 10.42 -3.60 -5.90
CA PRO A 207 10.96 -3.21 -7.20
C PRO A 207 10.00 -2.29 -7.99
N SER A 208 8.72 -2.26 -7.64
CA SER A 208 7.69 -1.49 -8.35
C SER A 208 7.73 0.01 -7.96
N LYS A 209 8.88 0.66 -8.11
CA LYS A 209 9.11 2.05 -7.68
C LYS A 209 8.23 3.07 -8.43
N SER A 210 7.80 2.75 -9.65
CA SER A 210 6.89 3.61 -10.43
C SER A 210 5.50 3.81 -9.80
N LEU A 211 5.13 3.01 -8.82
CA LEU A 211 3.86 3.18 -8.11
C LEU A 211 3.87 4.37 -7.16
N PHE A 212 5.05 4.79 -6.68
CA PHE A 212 5.17 5.89 -5.71
C PHE A 212 4.87 7.27 -6.29
N VAL A 213 4.94 7.44 -7.62
CA VAL A 213 4.60 8.70 -8.29
C VAL A 213 3.10 8.86 -8.55
N LYS A 214 2.31 7.83 -8.24
CA LYS A 214 0.85 7.90 -8.42
C LYS A 214 0.20 8.65 -7.26
N GLU A 215 -0.89 9.35 -7.56
CA GLU A 215 -1.72 10.05 -6.58
C GLU A 215 -2.41 9.05 -5.64
N VAL A 216 -3.12 8.08 -6.20
CA VAL A 216 -3.71 6.98 -5.43
C VAL A 216 -2.74 5.80 -5.44
N ARG A 217 -2.29 5.38 -4.26
CA ARG A 217 -1.29 4.33 -4.11
C ARG A 217 -1.83 3.07 -3.41
N ALA A 218 -3.03 2.66 -3.78
CA ALA A 218 -3.71 1.47 -3.26
C ALA A 218 -3.55 0.29 -4.24
N PHE A 219 -2.41 -0.42 -4.20
CA PHE A 219 -2.05 -1.46 -5.19
C PHE A 219 -1.58 -2.78 -4.56
N SER A 220 -1.36 -2.87 -3.25
CA SER A 220 -0.87 -4.08 -2.62
C SER A 220 -2.02 -5.03 -2.22
N HIS A 221 -1.67 -6.21 -1.71
CA HIS A 221 -2.59 -7.17 -1.10
C HIS A 221 -2.68 -7.01 0.42
N GLY A 222 -2.49 -5.79 0.91
CA GLY A 222 -2.58 -5.42 2.31
C GLY A 222 -1.27 -4.97 2.95
N CYS A 223 -0.11 -5.49 2.52
CA CYS A 223 1.19 -5.03 3.01
C CYS A 223 1.49 -3.58 2.61
N ILE A 224 2.36 -2.93 3.36
CA ILE A 224 2.79 -1.55 3.13
C ILE A 224 4.14 -1.57 2.42
N ARG A 225 4.22 -1.00 1.21
CA ARG A 225 5.47 -0.86 0.46
C ARG A 225 6.09 0.50 0.74
N LEU A 226 7.41 0.48 0.93
CA LEU A 226 8.25 1.64 1.23
C LEU A 226 9.26 1.91 0.12
#